data_77962a5cd632595261ac76a70edaee3b
#
_entry.id   77962a5cd632595261ac76a70edaee3b
#
_cell.length_a   1.000
_cell.length_b   1.000
_cell.length_c   1.000
_cell.angle_alpha   90.00
_cell.angle_beta   90.00
_cell.angle_gamma   90.00
#
_symmetry.space_group_name_H-M   'P 1'
#
loop_
_entity.id
_entity.type
_entity.pdbx_description
1 polymer ?
#
loop_
_entity_poly.entity_id
_entity_poly.type
_entity_poly.pdbx_seq_one_letter_code
_entity_poly.pdbx_strand_id
1 'polypeptide(L)'
;MEYSEKTGFPPEHLCLEITERCRLLDMKLLENVTTTLRAGGIRIALDDFGTGYSAIGLVKSLPLDSIKIDRSFVWKIEEGEKERQLIDNFTDIAGIYGAKVCVEGIETVGMRDILLPSGIHSFQGYYYSRPIEIEELFAKYCAESP
;
A
#
# COMPACT_ATOMS: atom_id res chain seq x y z
N MET A 1 -5.82 12.72 15.83
CA MET A 1 -5.06 13.83 16.47
C MET A 1 -5.10 13.68 18.00
N GLU A 2 -6.26 13.78 18.64
CA GLU A 2 -6.36 13.67 20.11
C GLU A 2 -5.72 12.39 20.71
N TYR A 3 -5.81 11.24 20.01
CA TYR A 3 -5.17 10.00 20.47
C TYR A 3 -3.64 10.07 20.40
N SER A 4 -3.11 10.63 19.31
CA SER A 4 -1.66 10.85 19.15
C SER A 4 -1.09 11.79 20.21
N GLU A 5 -1.82 12.89 20.51
CA GLU A 5 -1.44 13.82 21.58
C GLU A 5 -1.44 13.16 22.95
N LYS A 6 -2.43 12.30 23.23
CA LYS A 6 -2.53 11.58 24.51
C LYS A 6 -1.49 10.48 24.71
N THR A 7 -1.11 9.79 23.63
CA THR A 7 -0.21 8.64 23.69
C THR A 7 1.24 8.98 23.37
N GLY A 8 1.49 10.16 22.78
CA GLY A 8 2.80 10.53 22.24
C GLY A 8 3.18 9.76 20.96
N PHE A 9 2.23 9.00 20.35
CA PHE A 9 2.51 8.25 19.13
C PHE A 9 2.54 9.19 17.93
N PRO A 10 3.66 9.24 17.17
CA PRO A 10 3.80 10.19 16.05
C PRO A 10 2.82 9.86 14.92
N PRO A 11 2.00 10.83 14.44
CA PRO A 11 1.00 10.59 13.39
C PRO A 11 1.63 10.10 12.08
N GLU A 12 2.86 10.49 11.77
CA GLU A 12 3.60 10.07 10.57
C GLU A 12 3.95 8.57 10.54
N HIS A 13 3.82 7.88 11.66
CA HIS A 13 3.94 6.42 11.74
C HIS A 13 2.61 5.69 11.51
N LEU A 14 1.49 6.44 11.42
CA LEU A 14 0.19 5.87 11.04
C LEU A 14 0.01 5.89 9.52
N CYS A 15 -0.49 4.81 8.99
CA CYS A 15 -1.00 4.72 7.63
C CYS A 15 -2.43 4.17 7.68
N LEU A 16 -3.39 4.92 7.15
CA LEU A 16 -4.77 4.47 7.02
C LEU A 16 -4.99 3.93 5.62
N GLU A 17 -5.55 2.74 5.54
CA GLU A 17 -5.85 2.07 4.28
C GLU A 17 -7.33 2.27 3.92
N ILE A 18 -7.56 2.70 2.68
CA ILE A 18 -8.89 2.89 2.10
C ILE A 18 -9.06 1.82 1.03
N THR A 19 -10.02 0.92 1.21
CA THR A 19 -10.31 -0.08 0.19
C THR A 19 -11.11 0.53 -0.97
N GLU A 20 -10.95 0.01 -2.17
CA GLU A 20 -11.71 0.45 -3.35
C GLU A 20 -13.24 0.35 -3.15
N ARG A 21 -13.71 -0.46 -2.21
CA ARG A 21 -15.13 -0.62 -1.85
C ARG A 21 -15.75 0.59 -1.15
N CYS A 22 -14.95 1.55 -0.69
CA CYS A 22 -15.43 2.82 -0.09
C CYS A 22 -16.22 3.71 -1.07
N ARG A 23 -16.45 3.27 -2.31
CA ARG A 23 -17.25 3.97 -3.34
C ARG A 23 -18.69 4.32 -2.92
N LEU A 24 -19.22 3.74 -1.85
CA LEU A 24 -20.55 4.08 -1.30
C LEU A 24 -20.56 5.37 -0.49
N LEU A 25 -19.39 5.95 -0.22
CA LEU A 25 -19.26 7.21 0.51
C LEU A 25 -19.34 8.41 -0.45
N ASP A 26 -19.76 9.54 0.07
CA ASP A 26 -19.63 10.83 -0.61
C ASP A 26 -18.16 11.12 -0.88
N MET A 27 -17.77 11.12 -2.16
CA MET A 27 -16.39 11.34 -2.60
C MET A 27 -15.81 12.65 -2.08
N LYS A 28 -16.64 13.70 -2.01
CA LYS A 28 -16.23 15.00 -1.49
C LYS A 28 -15.94 14.96 0.01
N LEU A 29 -16.74 14.21 0.74
CA LEU A 29 -16.48 13.96 2.17
C LEU A 29 -15.20 13.17 2.34
N LEU A 30 -14.97 12.11 1.57
CA LEU A 30 -13.77 11.29 1.63
C LEU A 30 -12.51 12.11 1.31
N GLU A 31 -12.54 12.94 0.28
CA GLU A 31 -11.46 13.86 -0.09
C GLU A 31 -11.15 14.84 1.06
N ASN A 32 -12.16 15.45 1.66
CA ASN A 32 -11.98 16.37 2.79
C ASN A 32 -11.35 15.67 4.01
N VAL A 33 -11.83 14.47 4.34
CA VAL A 33 -11.34 13.69 5.48
C VAL A 33 -9.87 13.29 5.25
N THR A 34 -9.55 12.73 4.08
CA THR A 34 -8.18 12.31 3.75
C THR A 34 -7.21 13.48 3.70
N THR A 35 -7.64 14.62 3.15
CA THR A 35 -6.84 15.86 3.14
C THR A 35 -6.55 16.34 4.57
N THR A 36 -7.55 16.32 5.45
CA THR A 36 -7.40 16.72 6.85
C THR A 36 -6.45 15.78 7.61
N LEU A 37 -6.59 14.48 7.40
CA LEU A 37 -5.72 13.47 8.02
C LEU A 37 -4.27 13.62 7.58
N ARG A 38 -4.03 13.84 6.28
CA ARG A 38 -2.68 14.07 5.76
C ARG A 38 -2.06 15.36 6.28
N ALA A 39 -2.84 16.43 6.39
CA ALA A 39 -2.37 17.68 7.02
C ALA A 39 -1.96 17.47 8.49
N GLY A 40 -2.54 16.46 9.16
CA GLY A 40 -2.14 16.01 10.49
C GLY A 40 -0.96 15.03 10.52
N GLY A 41 -0.33 14.74 9.39
CA GLY A 41 0.82 13.85 9.29
C GLY A 41 0.50 12.37 9.04
N ILE A 42 -0.79 11.98 9.05
CA ILE A 42 -1.20 10.58 8.80
C ILE A 42 -1.08 10.26 7.32
N ARG A 43 -0.47 9.13 6.99
CA ARG A 43 -0.37 8.65 5.60
C ARG A 43 -1.64 7.93 5.17
N ILE A 44 -1.98 8.05 3.89
CA ILE A 44 -3.17 7.42 3.28
C ILE A 44 -2.72 6.46 2.19
N ALA A 45 -3.16 5.21 2.27
CA ALA A 45 -2.94 4.21 1.25
C ALA A 45 -4.27 3.78 0.61
N LEU A 46 -4.26 3.51 -0.69
CA LEU A 46 -5.35 2.85 -1.38
C LEU A 46 -5.06 1.35 -1.41
N ASP A 47 -5.94 0.57 -0.81
CA ASP A 47 -5.82 -0.88 -0.71
C ASP A 47 -6.65 -1.61 -1.77
N ASP A 48 -6.31 -2.88 -2.05
CA ASP A 48 -6.96 -3.75 -3.05
C ASP A 48 -6.99 -3.13 -4.47
N PHE A 49 -5.99 -2.31 -4.85
CA PHE A 49 -6.00 -1.59 -6.12
C PHE A 49 -6.10 -2.55 -7.31
N GLY A 50 -7.05 -2.24 -8.20
CA GLY A 50 -7.29 -2.96 -9.45
C GLY A 50 -8.36 -4.05 -9.36
N THR A 51 -8.90 -4.35 -8.17
CA THR A 51 -9.93 -5.39 -8.00
C THR A 51 -11.34 -4.90 -8.35
N GLY A 52 -11.55 -3.59 -8.50
CA GLY A 52 -12.85 -2.98 -8.76
C GLY A 52 -12.86 -2.04 -9.96
N TYR A 53 -14.02 -1.40 -10.18
CA TYR A 53 -14.28 -0.60 -11.39
C TYR A 53 -13.83 0.87 -11.30
N SER A 54 -13.31 1.35 -10.18
CA SER A 54 -13.08 2.78 -9.93
C SER A 54 -11.71 3.13 -9.34
N ALA A 55 -10.77 2.20 -9.28
CA ALA A 55 -9.44 2.43 -8.70
C ALA A 55 -8.77 3.71 -9.21
N ILE A 56 -8.74 3.91 -10.53
CA ILE A 56 -8.15 5.10 -11.15
C ILE A 56 -8.86 6.39 -10.74
N GLY A 57 -10.20 6.33 -10.57
CA GLY A 57 -10.97 7.48 -10.09
C GLY A 57 -10.59 7.91 -8.67
N LEU A 58 -10.33 6.96 -7.79
CA LEU A 58 -9.86 7.23 -6.42
C LEU A 58 -8.44 7.80 -6.43
N VAL A 59 -7.53 7.21 -7.22
CA VAL A 59 -6.15 7.72 -7.36
C VAL A 59 -6.13 9.17 -7.85
N LYS A 60 -7.03 9.51 -8.78
CA LYS A 60 -7.15 10.87 -9.31
C LYS A 60 -7.70 11.87 -8.29
N SER A 61 -8.62 11.42 -7.43
CA SER A 61 -9.42 12.31 -6.56
C SER A 61 -8.86 12.44 -5.14
N LEU A 62 -8.14 11.44 -4.66
CA LEU A 62 -7.67 11.40 -3.28
C LEU A 62 -6.18 11.72 -3.18
N PRO A 63 -5.77 12.43 -2.13
CA PRO A 63 -4.37 12.71 -1.85
C PRO A 63 -3.71 11.46 -1.22
N LEU A 64 -3.32 10.50 -2.06
CA LEU A 64 -2.73 9.24 -1.62
C LEU A 64 -1.21 9.35 -1.45
N ASP A 65 -0.67 8.68 -0.42
CA ASP A 65 0.76 8.49 -0.22
C ASP A 65 1.26 7.20 -0.86
N SER A 66 0.39 6.19 -0.91
CA SER A 66 0.71 4.90 -1.53
C SER A 66 -0.51 4.18 -2.10
N ILE A 67 -0.22 3.23 -2.99
CA ILE A 67 -1.18 2.30 -3.58
C ILE A 67 -0.67 0.89 -3.32
N LYS A 68 -1.55 0.00 -2.85
CA LYS A 68 -1.25 -1.41 -2.61
C LYS A 68 -1.89 -2.24 -3.72
N ILE A 69 -1.07 -2.85 -4.56
CA ILE A 69 -1.52 -3.72 -5.64
C ILE A 69 -1.86 -5.08 -5.04
N ASP A 70 -3.11 -5.50 -5.24
CA ASP A 70 -3.63 -6.75 -4.69
C ASP A 70 -2.89 -7.98 -5.24
N ARG A 71 -2.75 -8.99 -4.39
CA ARG A 71 -2.09 -10.27 -4.70
C ARG A 71 -2.64 -10.99 -5.92
N SER A 72 -3.89 -10.76 -6.31
CA SER A 72 -4.51 -11.41 -7.48
C SER A 72 -3.79 -11.06 -8.79
N PHE A 73 -3.11 -9.94 -8.85
CA PHE A 73 -2.29 -9.51 -9.99
C PHE A 73 -0.89 -10.13 -10.01
N VAL A 74 -0.45 -10.67 -8.88
CA VAL A 74 0.91 -11.19 -8.69
C VAL A 74 0.96 -12.70 -8.75
N TRP A 75 -0.15 -13.37 -8.45
CA TRP A 75 -0.24 -14.82 -8.33
C TRP A 75 0.36 -15.59 -9.52
N LYS A 76 0.22 -15.05 -10.74
CA LYS A 76 0.72 -15.68 -11.98
C LYS A 76 1.90 -14.92 -12.60
N ILE A 77 2.56 -14.06 -11.87
CA ILE A 77 3.61 -13.20 -12.40
C ILE A 77 4.79 -13.99 -12.99
N GLU A 78 5.04 -15.21 -12.50
CA GLU A 78 6.08 -16.11 -13.01
C GLU A 78 5.67 -16.80 -14.33
N GLU A 79 4.38 -16.76 -14.71
CA GLU A 79 3.85 -17.48 -15.89
C GLU A 79 3.80 -16.60 -17.15
N GLY A 80 3.84 -15.26 -17.01
CA GLY A 80 3.60 -14.41 -18.17
C GLY A 80 4.07 -12.97 -18.09
N GLU A 81 4.41 -12.46 -19.28
CA GLU A 81 4.83 -11.06 -19.43
C GLU A 81 3.65 -10.08 -19.32
N LYS A 82 2.41 -10.53 -19.55
CA LYS A 82 1.22 -9.67 -19.49
C LYS A 82 0.95 -9.19 -18.06
N GLU A 83 1.09 -10.07 -17.09
CA GLU A 83 0.93 -9.77 -15.68
C GLU A 83 1.96 -8.72 -15.25
N ARG A 84 3.21 -8.88 -15.67
CA ARG A 84 4.26 -7.91 -15.41
C ARG A 84 3.95 -6.56 -16.04
N GLN A 85 3.57 -6.52 -17.34
CA GLN A 85 3.20 -5.27 -18.00
C GLN A 85 2.03 -4.56 -17.32
N LEU A 86 1.07 -5.31 -16.75
CA LEU A 86 -0.04 -4.73 -15.98
C LEU A 86 0.46 -4.06 -14.71
N ILE A 87 1.37 -4.69 -13.98
CA ILE A 87 2.00 -4.11 -12.78
C ILE A 87 2.81 -2.85 -13.16
N ASP A 88 3.58 -2.89 -14.26
CA ASP A 88 4.34 -1.74 -14.76
C ASP A 88 3.39 -0.55 -15.04
N ASN A 89 2.25 -0.80 -15.70
CA ASN A 89 1.25 0.24 -15.96
C ASN A 89 0.64 0.80 -14.66
N PHE A 90 0.37 -0.04 -13.66
CA PHE A 90 -0.12 0.42 -12.37
C PHE A 90 0.91 1.30 -11.65
N THR A 91 2.18 0.94 -11.74
CA THR A 91 3.29 1.71 -11.17
C THR A 91 3.44 3.06 -11.87
N ASP A 92 3.31 3.10 -13.19
CA ASP A 92 3.32 4.34 -13.97
C ASP A 92 2.16 5.26 -13.58
N ILE A 93 0.94 4.70 -13.45
CA ILE A 93 -0.23 5.47 -13.01
C ILE A 93 0.00 6.04 -11.61
N ALA A 94 0.48 5.24 -10.66
CA ALA A 94 0.79 5.70 -9.32
C ALA A 94 1.81 6.85 -9.34
N GLY A 95 2.87 6.72 -10.17
CA GLY A 95 3.93 7.72 -10.35
C GLY A 95 3.40 9.05 -10.87
N ILE A 96 2.43 9.05 -11.81
CA ILE A 96 1.78 10.27 -12.32
C ILE A 96 1.13 11.09 -11.18
N TYR A 97 0.58 10.42 -10.18
CA TYR A 97 -0.09 11.05 -9.03
C TYR A 97 0.81 11.17 -7.79
N GLY A 98 2.09 10.83 -7.90
CA GLY A 98 3.07 10.94 -6.82
C GLY A 98 2.88 9.93 -5.69
N ALA A 99 2.12 8.86 -5.91
CA ALA A 99 1.90 7.79 -4.94
C ALA A 99 3.00 6.71 -5.06
N LYS A 100 3.44 6.19 -3.91
CA LYS A 100 4.33 5.03 -3.85
C LYS A 100 3.55 3.75 -4.13
N VAL A 101 4.24 2.73 -4.65
CA VAL A 101 3.61 1.42 -4.90
C VAL A 101 4.13 0.38 -3.91
N CYS A 102 3.19 -0.33 -3.30
CA CYS A 102 3.42 -1.56 -2.55
C CYS A 102 2.77 -2.72 -3.32
N VAL A 103 3.48 -3.81 -3.51
CA VAL A 103 2.91 -5.03 -4.10
C VAL A 103 2.73 -6.08 -3.01
N GLU A 104 1.51 -6.61 -2.92
CA GLU A 104 1.13 -7.61 -1.94
C GLU A 104 1.22 -9.04 -2.50
N GLY A 105 1.28 -10.02 -1.59
CA GLY A 105 1.23 -11.44 -1.94
C GLY A 105 2.51 -12.00 -2.53
N ILE A 106 3.66 -11.41 -2.24
CA ILE A 106 4.95 -11.98 -2.63
C ILE A 106 5.22 -13.22 -1.79
N GLU A 107 5.26 -14.39 -2.42
CA GLU A 107 5.47 -15.68 -1.77
C GLU A 107 6.80 -16.34 -2.14
N THR A 108 7.40 -15.96 -3.29
CA THR A 108 8.65 -16.54 -3.78
C THR A 108 9.70 -15.49 -4.09
N VAL A 109 10.97 -15.91 -4.10
CA VAL A 109 12.06 -15.07 -4.59
C VAL A 109 11.90 -14.73 -6.08
N GLY A 110 11.36 -15.66 -6.88
CA GLY A 110 11.10 -15.47 -8.30
C GLY A 110 10.11 -14.33 -8.55
N MET A 111 8.98 -14.29 -7.82
CA MET A 111 8.02 -13.19 -7.87
C MET A 111 8.69 -11.84 -7.60
N ARG A 112 9.47 -11.75 -6.50
CA ARG A 112 10.20 -10.54 -6.16
C ARG A 112 11.15 -10.10 -7.26
N ASP A 113 11.98 -11.01 -7.77
CA ASP A 113 13.04 -10.69 -8.73
C ASP A 113 12.48 -10.22 -10.08
N ILE A 114 11.34 -10.79 -10.52
CA ILE A 114 10.62 -10.35 -11.72
C ILE A 114 10.11 -8.91 -11.56
N LEU A 115 9.67 -8.53 -10.36
CA LEU A 115 9.05 -7.25 -10.08
C LEU A 115 10.03 -6.14 -9.65
N LEU A 116 11.26 -6.50 -9.26
CA LEU A 116 12.28 -5.50 -8.87
C LEU A 116 12.52 -4.40 -9.90
N PRO A 117 12.53 -4.67 -11.22
CA PRO A 117 12.73 -3.62 -12.22
C PRO A 117 11.56 -2.66 -12.41
N SER A 118 10.37 -2.99 -11.90
CA SER A 118 9.10 -2.27 -12.17
C SER A 118 8.92 -0.98 -11.35
N GLY A 119 9.95 -0.46 -10.69
CA GLY A 119 9.85 0.80 -9.93
C GLY A 119 8.99 0.70 -8.65
N ILE A 120 8.76 -0.50 -8.14
CA ILE A 120 7.99 -0.77 -6.92
C ILE A 120 8.77 -0.30 -5.70
N HIS A 121 8.10 0.39 -4.76
CA HIS A 121 8.73 0.96 -3.58
C HIS A 121 8.82 -0.01 -2.42
N SER A 122 7.86 -0.94 -2.30
CA SER A 122 7.83 -1.93 -1.23
C SER A 122 7.11 -3.20 -1.65
N PHE A 123 7.46 -4.30 -1.00
CA PHE A 123 6.86 -5.60 -1.19
C PHE A 123 6.34 -6.15 0.13
N GLN A 124 5.18 -6.79 0.10
CA GLN A 124 4.58 -7.46 1.24
C GLN A 124 4.18 -8.89 0.88
N GLY A 125 4.42 -9.85 1.76
CA GLY A 125 4.00 -11.22 1.53
C GLY A 125 4.76 -12.24 2.37
N TYR A 126 4.36 -13.50 2.24
CA TYR A 126 4.89 -14.62 3.03
C TYR A 126 6.34 -14.97 2.73
N TYR A 127 6.87 -14.49 1.62
CA TYR A 127 8.31 -14.56 1.35
C TYR A 127 9.13 -13.86 2.44
N TYR A 128 8.63 -12.74 2.97
CA TYR A 128 9.32 -11.98 4.03
C TYR A 128 8.96 -12.49 5.42
N SER A 129 7.69 -12.54 5.74
CA SER A 129 7.16 -13.09 7.00
C SER A 129 5.68 -13.37 6.89
N ARG A 130 5.21 -14.40 7.59
CA ARG A 130 3.79 -14.53 7.95
C ARG A 130 3.46 -13.54 9.06
N PRO A 131 2.18 -13.23 9.32
CA PRO A 131 1.79 -12.51 10.52
C PRO A 131 2.34 -13.22 11.77
N ILE A 132 2.97 -12.45 12.65
CA ILE A 132 3.57 -12.92 13.91
C ILE A 132 3.09 -12.04 15.06
N GLU A 133 3.15 -12.55 16.27
CA GLU A 133 2.84 -11.79 17.48
C GLU A 133 3.89 -10.68 17.72
N ILE A 134 3.47 -9.62 18.40
CA ILE A 134 4.32 -8.43 18.61
C ILE A 134 5.62 -8.74 19.37
N GLU A 135 5.56 -9.66 20.32
CA GLU A 135 6.71 -10.10 21.10
C GLU A 135 7.74 -10.83 20.21
N GLU A 136 7.28 -11.66 19.27
CA GLU A 136 8.13 -12.34 18.29
C GLU A 136 8.74 -11.33 17.31
N LEU A 137 7.98 -10.33 16.88
CA LEU A 137 8.47 -9.25 16.03
C LEU A 137 9.64 -8.51 16.70
N PHE A 138 9.47 -8.11 17.95
CA PHE A 138 10.52 -7.44 18.71
C PHE A 138 11.74 -8.32 18.89
N ALA A 139 11.57 -9.60 19.25
CA ALA A 139 12.67 -10.53 19.41
C ALA A 139 13.48 -10.74 18.13
N LYS A 140 12.78 -10.78 16.96
CA LYS A 140 13.40 -11.08 15.68
C LYS A 140 14.08 -9.87 15.02
N TYR A 141 13.48 -8.67 15.17
CA TYR A 141 13.88 -7.51 14.37
C TYR A 141 14.38 -6.33 15.19
N CYS A 142 14.11 -6.28 16.52
CA CYS A 142 14.49 -5.17 17.37
C CYS A 142 15.52 -5.54 18.45
N ALA A 143 15.82 -6.81 18.64
CA ALA A 143 16.78 -7.28 19.64
C ALA A 143 18.26 -7.01 19.27
N GLU A 144 18.55 -6.54 18.05
CA GLU A 144 19.89 -6.23 17.56
C GLU A 144 20.06 -4.74 17.25
N SER A 145 19.79 -3.88 18.23
CA SER A 145 20.35 -2.52 18.21
C SER A 145 21.24 -2.38 19.45
N PRO A 146 22.56 -2.41 19.27
CA PRO A 146 23.50 -2.14 20.35
C PRO A 146 23.38 -0.70 20.85
#